data_4f0b806a7300acb8c717c23343f6a624
#
_entry.id   4f0b806a7300acb8c717c23343f6a624
#
_cell.length_a   1.000
_cell.length_b   1.000
_cell.length_c   1.000
_cell.angle_alpha   90.00
_cell.angle_beta   90.00
_cell.angle_gamma   90.00
#
_symmetry.space_group_name_H-M   'P 1'
#
loop_
_entity.id
_entity.type
_entity.pdbx_description
1 polymer ?
#
loop_
_entity_poly.entity_id
_entity_poly.type
_entity_poly.pdbx_seq_one_letter_code
_entity_poly.pdbx_strand_id
1 'polypeptide(L)'
;YSSAASDVYKRQSQKKNSEYLSLVIHEIFVVYHVYFHIPENLAQPVTEFSASILDTEHSLENLKNEVLFYGLQCIQKMDAVPSDIALCRRVMEYIGNHYTDASLSVSQVAANFQLHPSYLGSVFKKVQHTSVLQYISDIRISAAQKLLKEGTMKISEVAETSGYSDVYYFSKKFKKACGCSPKEYAAKYS
;
A
#
# COMPACT_ATOMS: atom_id res chain seq x y z
N TYR A 1 22.09 8.04 -48.08
CA TYR A 1 22.26 6.93 -47.10
C TYR A 1 22.24 7.42 -45.65
N SER A 2 22.66 8.65 -45.39
CA SER A 2 22.70 9.22 -44.01
C SER A 2 21.32 9.51 -43.41
N SER A 3 20.33 9.94 -44.20
CA SER A 3 18.98 10.27 -43.73
C SER A 3 18.20 9.04 -43.26
N ALA A 4 18.20 7.96 -44.04
CA ALA A 4 17.47 6.74 -43.70
C ALA A 4 18.02 6.05 -42.43
N ALA A 5 19.33 6.05 -42.21
CA ALA A 5 19.96 5.51 -41.02
C ALA A 5 19.63 6.35 -39.77
N SER A 6 19.59 7.68 -39.91
CA SER A 6 19.15 8.59 -38.83
C SER A 6 17.69 8.38 -38.45
N ASP A 7 16.81 8.15 -39.43
CA ASP A 7 15.39 7.91 -39.20
C ASP A 7 15.13 6.54 -38.52
N VAL A 8 15.88 5.51 -38.94
CA VAL A 8 15.83 4.19 -38.29
C VAL A 8 16.30 4.27 -36.82
N TYR A 9 17.41 4.98 -36.58
CA TYR A 9 17.93 5.16 -35.22
C TYR A 9 16.96 5.94 -34.33
N LYS A 10 16.34 7.01 -34.84
CA LYS A 10 15.30 7.77 -34.13
C LYS A 10 14.10 6.90 -33.79
N ARG A 11 13.61 6.08 -34.73
CA ARG A 11 12.48 5.16 -34.49
C ARG A 11 12.82 4.11 -33.45
N GLN A 12 14.03 3.52 -33.51
CA GLN A 12 14.46 2.55 -32.48
C GLN A 12 14.63 3.18 -31.11
N SER A 13 15.12 4.40 -30.99
CA SER A 13 15.24 5.13 -29.75
C SER A 13 13.85 5.49 -29.15
N GLN A 14 12.92 5.91 -30.01
CA GLN A 14 11.54 6.20 -29.61
C GLN A 14 10.83 4.93 -29.13
N LYS A 15 11.01 3.80 -29.81
CA LYS A 15 10.43 2.51 -29.41
C LYS A 15 10.96 2.06 -28.04
N LYS A 16 12.28 2.13 -27.80
CA LYS A 16 12.86 1.82 -26.49
C LYS A 16 12.33 2.72 -25.37
N ASN A 17 12.17 4.02 -25.65
CA ASN A 17 11.64 4.95 -24.66
C ASN A 17 10.15 4.69 -24.35
N SER A 18 9.37 4.30 -25.34
CA SER A 18 7.97 3.92 -25.18
C SER A 18 7.84 2.63 -24.36
N GLU A 19 8.61 1.59 -24.64
CA GLU A 19 8.64 0.34 -23.87
C GLU A 19 9.04 0.58 -22.41
N TYR A 20 10.07 1.40 -22.17
CA TYR A 20 10.51 1.77 -20.83
C TYR A 20 9.42 2.55 -20.05
N LEU A 21 8.78 3.51 -20.72
CA LEU A 21 7.72 4.31 -20.10
C LEU A 21 6.49 3.45 -19.75
N SER A 22 6.14 2.50 -20.61
CA SER A 22 5.04 1.57 -20.38
C SER A 22 5.31 0.67 -19.16
N LEU A 23 6.55 0.22 -19.02
CA LEU A 23 6.99 -0.60 -17.89
C LEU A 23 6.92 0.20 -16.57
N VAL A 24 7.38 1.46 -16.58
CA VAL A 24 7.31 2.36 -15.42
C VAL A 24 5.86 2.63 -15.01
N ILE A 25 4.99 2.89 -15.99
CA ILE A 25 3.57 3.12 -15.74
C ILE A 25 2.91 1.86 -15.16
N HIS A 26 3.22 0.69 -15.72
CA HIS A 26 2.74 -0.59 -15.20
C HIS A 26 3.15 -0.78 -13.72
N GLU A 27 4.42 -0.59 -13.40
CA GLU A 27 4.93 -0.70 -12.03
C GLU A 27 4.24 0.29 -11.07
N ILE A 28 4.03 1.53 -11.51
CA ILE A 28 3.30 2.54 -10.71
C ILE A 28 1.87 2.05 -10.43
N PHE A 29 1.17 1.50 -11.40
CA PHE A 29 -0.18 0.99 -11.23
C PHE A 29 -0.21 -0.27 -10.35
N VAL A 30 0.75 -1.18 -10.48
CA VAL A 30 0.89 -2.37 -9.62
C VAL A 30 1.12 -1.95 -8.17
N VAL A 31 2.07 -1.03 -7.93
CA VAL A 31 2.33 -0.48 -6.60
C VAL A 31 1.08 0.19 -6.05
N TYR A 32 0.38 0.98 -6.86
CA TYR A 32 -0.86 1.65 -6.45
C TYR A 32 -1.96 0.65 -6.11
N HIS A 33 -2.13 -0.40 -6.92
CA HIS A 33 -3.09 -1.47 -6.68
C HIS A 33 -2.81 -2.24 -5.37
N VAL A 34 -1.55 -2.64 -5.18
CA VAL A 34 -1.11 -3.38 -3.98
C VAL A 34 -1.19 -2.48 -2.72
N TYR A 35 -0.73 -1.23 -2.82
CA TYR A 35 -0.68 -0.31 -1.68
C TYR A 35 -2.07 0.14 -1.24
N PHE A 36 -2.97 0.42 -2.18
CA PHE A 36 -4.33 0.89 -1.89
C PHE A 36 -5.37 -0.22 -1.79
N HIS A 37 -4.98 -1.50 -1.87
CA HIS A 37 -5.89 -2.65 -1.81
C HIS A 37 -7.09 -2.48 -2.75
N ILE A 38 -6.83 -2.05 -3.99
CA ILE A 38 -7.87 -1.87 -5.00
C ILE A 38 -8.39 -3.26 -5.39
N PRO A 39 -9.72 -3.52 -5.35
CA PRO A 39 -10.28 -4.81 -5.76
C PRO A 39 -9.88 -5.20 -7.18
N GLU A 40 -9.68 -6.50 -7.44
CA GLU A 40 -9.26 -7.02 -8.76
C GLU A 40 -10.16 -6.57 -9.92
N ASN A 41 -11.46 -6.42 -9.68
CA ASN A 41 -12.41 -5.91 -10.67
C ASN A 41 -12.18 -4.46 -11.09
N LEU A 42 -11.42 -3.68 -10.29
CA LEU A 42 -10.98 -2.33 -10.64
C LEU A 42 -9.58 -2.31 -11.22
N ALA A 43 -8.82 -3.41 -11.11
CA ALA A 43 -7.51 -3.58 -11.73
C ALA A 43 -7.60 -3.93 -13.22
N GLN A 44 -8.74 -4.40 -13.70
CA GLN A 44 -8.96 -4.80 -15.10
C GLN A 44 -8.59 -3.72 -16.13
N PRO A 45 -8.93 -2.43 -15.93
CA PRO A 45 -8.47 -1.37 -16.83
C PRO A 45 -6.95 -1.23 -16.90
N VAL A 46 -6.25 -1.54 -15.81
CA VAL A 46 -4.78 -1.45 -15.74
C VAL A 46 -4.12 -2.59 -16.53
N THR A 47 -4.66 -3.81 -16.45
CA THR A 47 -4.15 -4.95 -17.22
C THR A 47 -4.44 -4.81 -18.70
N GLU A 48 -5.62 -4.30 -19.07
CA GLU A 48 -5.99 -3.98 -20.45
C GLU A 48 -5.11 -2.87 -21.01
N PHE A 49 -4.83 -1.83 -20.23
CA PHE A 49 -3.92 -0.74 -20.58
C PHE A 49 -2.48 -1.23 -20.78
N SER A 50 -1.95 -2.06 -19.89
CA SER A 50 -0.60 -2.63 -20.03
C SER A 50 -0.47 -3.48 -21.30
N ALA A 51 -1.50 -4.26 -21.64
CA ALA A 51 -1.51 -5.07 -22.85
C ALA A 51 -1.56 -4.21 -24.13
N SER A 52 -2.35 -3.13 -24.12
CA SER A 52 -2.48 -2.22 -25.27
C SER A 52 -1.19 -1.48 -25.58
N ILE A 53 -0.43 -1.08 -24.54
CA ILE A 53 0.84 -0.37 -24.70
C ILE A 53 1.94 -1.27 -25.26
N LEU A 54 1.95 -2.55 -24.92
CA LEU A 54 2.97 -3.49 -25.38
C LEU A 54 2.80 -3.88 -26.85
N ASP A 55 1.59 -3.72 -27.41
CA ASP A 55 1.22 -4.28 -28.72
C ASP A 55 1.26 -3.25 -29.88
N THR A 56 1.49 -1.96 -29.62
CA THR A 56 1.41 -0.91 -30.66
C THR A 56 2.57 0.09 -30.62
N GLU A 57 2.98 0.59 -31.79
CA GLU A 57 3.93 1.72 -31.91
C GLU A 57 3.21 3.03 -31.47
N HIS A 58 3.34 3.38 -30.20
CA HIS A 58 2.75 4.60 -29.67
C HIS A 58 3.67 5.81 -29.82
N SER A 59 3.12 6.92 -30.30
CA SER A 59 3.71 8.23 -30.10
C SER A 59 3.54 8.64 -28.63
N LEU A 60 4.42 9.48 -28.09
CA LEU A 60 4.30 10.04 -26.74
C LEU A 60 2.93 10.69 -26.47
N GLU A 61 2.33 11.30 -27.50
CA GLU A 61 1.00 11.94 -27.42
C GLU A 61 -0.12 10.90 -27.25
N ASN A 62 -0.05 9.79 -27.96
CA ASN A 62 -1.03 8.70 -27.83
C ASN A 62 -0.92 8.07 -26.44
N LEU A 63 0.30 7.81 -25.95
CA LEU A 63 0.54 7.28 -24.61
C LEU A 63 -0.03 8.19 -23.52
N LYS A 64 0.17 9.50 -23.64
CA LYS A 64 -0.41 10.51 -22.72
C LYS A 64 -1.94 10.45 -22.71
N ASN A 65 -2.57 10.38 -23.88
CA ASN A 65 -4.01 10.33 -24.02
C ASN A 65 -4.59 9.03 -23.42
N GLU A 66 -3.91 7.90 -23.62
CA GLU A 66 -4.29 6.63 -23.03
C GLU A 66 -4.16 6.63 -21.49
N VAL A 67 -3.06 7.13 -20.94
CA VAL A 67 -2.89 7.30 -19.49
C VAL A 67 -4.00 8.16 -18.89
N LEU A 68 -4.34 9.28 -19.55
CA LEU A 68 -5.44 10.15 -19.10
C LEU A 68 -6.79 9.44 -19.19
N PHE A 69 -7.07 8.72 -20.27
CA PHE A 69 -8.32 7.99 -20.46
C PHE A 69 -8.52 6.90 -19.40
N TYR A 70 -7.51 6.05 -19.19
CA TYR A 70 -7.57 5.00 -18.18
C TYR A 70 -7.55 5.56 -16.75
N GLY A 71 -6.80 6.65 -16.50
CA GLY A 71 -6.83 7.36 -15.23
C GLY A 71 -8.23 7.90 -14.89
N LEU A 72 -8.92 8.50 -15.86
CA LEU A 72 -10.30 8.96 -15.69
C LEU A 72 -11.28 7.79 -15.47
N GLN A 73 -11.12 6.67 -16.17
CA GLN A 73 -11.92 5.47 -15.92
C GLN A 73 -11.71 4.92 -14.51
N CYS A 74 -10.46 4.91 -14.03
CA CYS A 74 -10.16 4.50 -12.66
C CYS A 74 -10.83 5.43 -11.65
N ILE A 75 -10.78 6.74 -11.86
CA ILE A 75 -11.45 7.74 -11.00
C ILE A 75 -12.96 7.51 -10.98
N GLN A 76 -13.60 7.36 -12.13
CA GLN A 76 -15.06 7.10 -12.23
C GLN A 76 -15.46 5.79 -11.54
N LYS A 77 -14.63 4.72 -11.66
CA LYS A 77 -14.85 3.46 -10.95
C LYS A 77 -14.59 3.57 -9.44
N MET A 78 -13.71 4.46 -9.00
CA MET A 78 -13.50 4.77 -7.58
C MET A 78 -14.71 5.45 -6.94
N ASP A 79 -15.44 6.28 -7.67
CA ASP A 79 -16.72 6.85 -7.20
C ASP A 79 -17.81 5.78 -7.05
N ALA A 80 -17.66 4.64 -7.73
CA ALA A 80 -18.53 3.46 -7.60
C ALA A 80 -18.07 2.47 -6.50
N VAL A 81 -16.97 2.75 -5.78
CA VAL A 81 -16.50 1.90 -4.67
C VAL A 81 -17.57 1.90 -3.58
N PRO A 82 -18.06 0.73 -3.11
CA PRO A 82 -18.99 0.66 -2.00
C PRO A 82 -18.49 1.48 -0.82
N SER A 83 -19.40 2.22 -0.19
CA SER A 83 -19.07 3.14 0.92
C SER A 83 -18.27 2.44 2.05
N ASP A 84 -18.52 1.15 2.28
CA ASP A 84 -17.80 0.32 3.25
C ASP A 84 -16.31 0.19 2.92
N ILE A 85 -15.97 0.00 1.65
CA ILE A 85 -14.56 -0.14 1.19
C ILE A 85 -13.86 1.20 1.29
N ALA A 86 -14.49 2.29 0.84
CA ALA A 86 -13.96 3.63 0.95
C ALA A 86 -13.72 4.04 2.42
N LEU A 87 -14.66 3.69 3.29
CA LEU A 87 -14.53 3.90 4.73
C LEU A 87 -13.32 3.11 5.29
N CYS A 88 -13.21 1.82 4.99
CA CYS A 88 -12.10 0.99 5.47
C CYS A 88 -10.74 1.54 5.03
N ARG A 89 -10.61 2.00 3.79
CA ARG A 89 -9.38 2.64 3.29
C ARG A 89 -8.99 3.85 4.14
N ARG A 90 -9.91 4.77 4.37
CA ARG A 90 -9.67 5.95 5.20
C ARG A 90 -9.31 5.59 6.65
N VAL A 91 -9.95 4.56 7.20
CA VAL A 91 -9.65 4.02 8.54
C VAL A 91 -8.24 3.45 8.60
N MET A 92 -7.83 2.68 7.60
CA MET A 92 -6.47 2.11 7.51
C MET A 92 -5.40 3.20 7.40
N GLU A 93 -5.65 4.21 6.57
CA GLU A 93 -4.77 5.38 6.44
C GLU A 93 -4.63 6.14 7.78
N TYR A 94 -5.76 6.40 8.45
CA TYR A 94 -5.75 7.03 9.76
C TYR A 94 -4.93 6.21 10.78
N ILE A 95 -5.13 4.90 10.84
CA ILE A 95 -4.36 4.02 11.73
C ILE A 95 -2.87 4.05 11.35
N GLY A 96 -2.54 4.02 10.07
CA GLY A 96 -1.17 4.09 9.57
C GLY A 96 -0.42 5.36 10.00
N ASN A 97 -1.14 6.48 10.13
CA ASN A 97 -0.59 7.75 10.56
C ASN A 97 -0.55 7.93 12.09
N HIS A 98 -1.29 7.10 12.85
CA HIS A 98 -1.45 7.28 14.30
C HIS A 98 -1.09 6.04 15.13
N TYR A 99 -0.56 4.96 14.52
CA TYR A 99 -0.30 3.70 15.24
C TYR A 99 0.73 3.84 16.37
N THR A 100 1.61 4.85 16.31
CA THR A 100 2.62 5.14 17.34
C THR A 100 2.00 5.72 18.62
N ASP A 101 0.80 6.28 18.56
CA ASP A 101 0.08 6.71 19.75
C ASP A 101 -0.40 5.50 20.56
N ALA A 102 0.21 5.28 21.72
CA ALA A 102 -0.12 4.15 22.60
C ALA A 102 -1.59 4.14 23.07
N SER A 103 -2.25 5.31 23.09
CA SER A 103 -3.67 5.46 23.46
C SER A 103 -4.63 5.06 22.33
N LEU A 104 -4.15 4.89 21.08
CA LEU A 104 -4.99 4.59 19.93
C LEU A 104 -5.84 3.34 20.16
N SER A 105 -7.14 3.53 20.15
CA SER A 105 -8.16 2.52 20.41
C SER A 105 -9.22 2.51 19.31
N VAL A 106 -10.00 1.42 19.23
CA VAL A 106 -11.15 1.33 18.30
C VAL A 106 -12.14 2.47 18.50
N SER A 107 -12.36 2.89 19.76
CA SER A 107 -13.25 3.99 20.10
C SER A 107 -12.74 5.33 19.56
N GLN A 108 -11.44 5.60 19.69
CA GLN A 108 -10.84 6.83 19.14
C GLN A 108 -10.89 6.84 17.60
N VAL A 109 -10.56 5.71 16.96
CA VAL A 109 -10.70 5.59 15.49
C VAL A 109 -12.14 5.84 15.08
N ALA A 110 -13.12 5.20 15.72
CA ALA A 110 -14.54 5.39 15.41
C ALA A 110 -15.00 6.85 15.61
N ALA A 111 -14.58 7.48 16.72
CA ALA A 111 -14.89 8.87 17.02
C ALA A 111 -14.37 9.82 15.93
N ASN A 112 -13.14 9.61 15.41
CA ASN A 112 -12.58 10.42 14.33
C ASN A 112 -13.43 10.38 13.04
N PHE A 113 -14.14 9.28 12.81
CA PHE A 113 -15.04 9.11 11.65
C PHE A 113 -16.51 9.37 12.00
N GLN A 114 -16.81 9.85 13.22
CA GLN A 114 -18.19 10.09 13.73
C GLN A 114 -19.07 8.82 13.66
N LEU A 115 -18.45 7.66 13.92
CA LEU A 115 -19.11 6.36 13.87
C LEU A 115 -19.19 5.72 15.25
N HIS A 116 -20.18 4.84 15.44
CA HIS A 116 -20.21 3.96 16.60
C HIS A 116 -19.15 2.86 16.47
N PRO A 117 -18.39 2.52 17.54
CA PRO A 117 -17.32 1.50 17.47
C PRO A 117 -17.80 0.13 16.96
N SER A 118 -19.01 -0.28 17.31
CA SER A 118 -19.58 -1.55 16.84
C SER A 118 -19.85 -1.56 15.34
N TYR A 119 -20.33 -0.44 14.79
CA TYR A 119 -20.53 -0.30 13.35
C TYR A 119 -19.21 -0.35 12.59
N LEU A 120 -18.23 0.46 13.02
CA LEU A 120 -16.89 0.42 12.45
C LEU A 120 -16.29 -0.98 12.49
N GLY A 121 -16.35 -1.66 13.65
CA GLY A 121 -15.83 -3.01 13.83
C GLY A 121 -16.48 -4.03 12.88
N SER A 122 -17.81 -3.94 12.70
CA SER A 122 -18.56 -4.81 11.78
C SER A 122 -18.16 -4.60 10.34
N VAL A 123 -18.16 -3.34 9.87
CA VAL A 123 -17.79 -2.98 8.50
C VAL A 123 -16.34 -3.36 8.21
N PHE A 124 -15.42 -3.01 9.11
CA PHE A 124 -14.00 -3.30 8.94
C PHE A 124 -13.74 -4.81 8.88
N LYS A 125 -14.37 -5.61 9.76
CA LYS A 125 -14.24 -7.06 9.74
C LYS A 125 -14.82 -7.68 8.47
N LYS A 126 -15.93 -7.16 7.95
CA LYS A 126 -16.54 -7.61 6.70
C LYS A 126 -15.62 -7.37 5.49
N VAL A 127 -14.97 -6.23 5.44
CA VAL A 127 -14.15 -5.81 4.28
C VAL A 127 -12.71 -6.33 4.39
N GLN A 128 -12.09 -6.22 5.59
CA GLN A 128 -10.68 -6.55 5.81
C GLN A 128 -10.45 -7.95 6.38
N HIS A 129 -11.51 -8.70 6.68
CA HIS A 129 -11.47 -10.05 7.29
C HIS A 129 -10.71 -10.12 8.63
N THR A 130 -10.40 -8.96 9.22
CA THR A 130 -9.73 -8.82 10.52
C THR A 130 -10.38 -7.72 11.36
N SER A 131 -10.12 -7.70 12.67
CA SER A 131 -10.62 -6.63 13.52
C SER A 131 -9.72 -5.39 13.46
N VAL A 132 -10.29 -4.20 13.70
CA VAL A 132 -9.52 -2.93 13.79
C VAL A 132 -8.39 -3.06 14.82
N LEU A 133 -8.65 -3.68 15.98
CA LEU A 133 -7.64 -3.88 17.03
C LEU A 133 -6.50 -4.80 16.57
N GLN A 134 -6.82 -5.86 15.84
CA GLN A 134 -5.80 -6.75 15.27
C GLN A 134 -4.98 -6.03 14.22
N TYR A 135 -5.61 -5.24 13.35
CA TYR A 135 -4.95 -4.45 12.33
C TYR A 135 -3.96 -3.43 12.94
N ILE A 136 -4.36 -2.71 14.01
CA ILE A 136 -3.45 -1.82 14.75
C ILE A 136 -2.25 -2.62 15.30
N SER A 137 -2.51 -3.80 15.89
CA SER A 137 -1.45 -4.64 16.43
C SER A 137 -0.48 -5.10 15.34
N ASP A 138 -0.97 -5.48 14.17
CA ASP A 138 -0.15 -5.97 13.05
C ASP A 138 0.76 -4.88 12.48
N ILE A 139 0.25 -3.64 12.32
CA ILE A 139 1.07 -2.49 11.91
C ILE A 139 2.19 -2.22 12.93
N ARG A 140 1.85 -2.19 14.23
CA ARG A 140 2.82 -1.96 15.30
C ARG A 140 3.92 -3.02 15.32
N ILE A 141 3.55 -4.28 15.18
CA ILE A 141 4.52 -5.40 15.11
C ILE A 141 5.39 -5.29 13.86
N SER A 142 4.81 -4.96 12.71
CA SER A 142 5.58 -4.75 11.48
C SER A 142 6.58 -3.60 11.60
N ALA A 143 6.20 -2.51 12.24
CA ALA A 143 7.10 -1.39 12.54
C ALA A 143 8.23 -1.82 13.49
N ALA A 144 7.89 -2.54 14.57
CA ALA A 144 8.88 -3.06 15.51
C ALA A 144 9.89 -4.02 14.84
N GLN A 145 9.44 -4.87 13.91
CA GLN A 145 10.32 -5.76 13.15
C GLN A 145 11.36 -5.00 12.33
N LYS A 146 10.97 -3.88 11.72
CA LYS A 146 11.89 -3.00 10.96
C LYS A 146 12.95 -2.41 11.89
N LEU A 147 12.52 -1.79 13.00
CA LEU A 147 13.43 -1.18 13.98
C LEU A 147 14.39 -2.19 14.61
N LEU A 148 13.91 -3.42 14.90
CA LEU A 148 14.77 -4.49 15.44
C LEU A 148 15.82 -4.96 14.44
N LYS A 149 15.54 -4.95 13.13
CA LYS A 149 16.50 -5.27 12.08
C LYS A 149 17.58 -4.21 11.91
N GLU A 150 17.26 -2.95 12.17
CA GLU A 150 18.22 -1.84 12.14
C GLU A 150 19.22 -1.92 13.31
N GLY A 151 18.86 -2.59 14.41
CA GLY A 151 19.76 -2.90 15.53
C GLY A 151 20.24 -1.69 16.35
N THR A 152 19.72 -0.50 16.11
CA THR A 152 20.18 0.76 16.71
C THR A 152 19.52 1.10 18.06
N MET A 153 18.40 0.46 18.39
CA MET A 153 17.53 0.81 19.51
C MET A 153 17.45 -0.33 20.55
N LYS A 154 17.26 0.05 21.82
CA LYS A 154 16.93 -0.92 22.88
C LYS A 154 15.51 -1.45 22.69
N ILE A 155 15.22 -2.66 23.21
CA ILE A 155 13.88 -3.27 23.12
C ILE A 155 12.78 -2.37 23.70
N SER A 156 13.08 -1.63 24.78
CA SER A 156 12.15 -0.67 25.38
C SER A 156 11.85 0.50 24.44
N GLU A 157 12.85 1.03 23.77
CA GLU A 157 12.71 2.12 22.80
C GLU A 157 11.93 1.66 21.56
N VAL A 158 12.20 0.45 21.08
CA VAL A 158 11.43 -0.15 19.98
C VAL A 158 9.97 -0.32 20.37
N ALA A 159 9.67 -0.77 21.59
CA ALA A 159 8.29 -0.89 22.06
C ALA A 159 7.57 0.47 22.04
N GLU A 160 8.17 1.50 22.62
CA GLU A 160 7.62 2.85 22.71
C GLU A 160 7.42 3.46 21.30
N THR A 161 8.44 3.41 20.46
CA THR A 161 8.39 3.93 19.06
C THR A 161 7.35 3.20 18.22
N SER A 162 7.06 1.94 18.54
CA SER A 162 6.02 1.13 17.86
C SER A 162 4.61 1.31 18.47
N GLY A 163 4.44 2.23 19.44
CA GLY A 163 3.13 2.54 20.02
C GLY A 163 2.72 1.64 21.19
N TYR A 164 3.67 0.99 21.89
CA TYR A 164 3.41 0.23 23.08
C TYR A 164 3.95 0.95 24.33
N SER A 165 3.06 1.27 25.27
CA SER A 165 3.45 1.86 26.55
C SER A 165 4.03 0.86 27.55
N ASP A 166 3.82 -0.43 27.35
CA ASP A 166 4.28 -1.53 28.21
C ASP A 166 5.15 -2.50 27.41
N VAL A 167 6.43 -2.58 27.79
CA VAL A 167 7.45 -3.43 27.12
C VAL A 167 7.16 -4.92 27.31
N TYR A 168 6.56 -5.32 28.47
CA TYR A 168 6.22 -6.70 28.73
C TYR A 168 5.04 -7.15 27.86
N TYR A 169 4.02 -6.32 27.78
CA TYR A 169 2.88 -6.55 26.87
C TYR A 169 3.33 -6.60 25.41
N PHE A 170 4.20 -5.67 24.99
CA PHE A 170 4.83 -5.67 23.68
C PHE A 170 5.53 -7.02 23.41
N SER A 171 6.42 -7.44 24.30
CA SER A 171 7.19 -8.68 24.11
C SER A 171 6.29 -9.91 23.96
N LYS A 172 5.20 -9.98 24.74
CA LYS A 172 4.19 -11.03 24.64
C LYS A 172 3.47 -11.02 23.28
N LYS A 173 3.06 -9.83 22.80
CA LYS A 173 2.39 -9.64 21.52
C LYS A 173 3.34 -9.98 20.36
N PHE A 174 4.58 -9.49 20.42
CA PHE A 174 5.60 -9.75 19.41
C PHE A 174 5.90 -11.26 19.30
N LYS A 175 6.12 -11.95 20.44
CA LYS A 175 6.36 -13.39 20.45
C LYS A 175 5.18 -14.16 19.86
N LYS A 176 3.94 -13.75 20.16
CA LYS A 176 2.75 -14.38 19.59
C LYS A 176 2.67 -14.20 18.06
N ALA A 177 3.07 -13.05 17.55
CA ALA A 177 2.99 -12.73 16.12
C ALA A 177 4.17 -13.32 15.32
N CYS A 178 5.39 -13.29 15.89
CA CYS A 178 6.63 -13.65 15.19
C CYS A 178 7.19 -15.03 15.57
N GLY A 179 6.62 -15.71 16.56
CA GLY A 179 7.09 -17.00 17.04
C GLY A 179 8.32 -16.95 17.98
N CYS A 180 9.02 -15.81 18.05
CA CYS A 180 10.20 -15.59 18.89
C CYS A 180 10.13 -14.25 19.62
N SER A 181 10.90 -14.09 20.69
CA SER A 181 10.98 -12.83 21.43
C SER A 181 11.64 -11.70 20.60
N PRO A 182 11.37 -10.41 20.92
CA PRO A 182 12.04 -9.29 20.26
C PRO A 182 13.58 -9.40 20.31
N LYS A 183 14.15 -9.88 21.44
CA LYS A 183 15.58 -10.06 21.62
C LYS A 183 16.14 -11.16 20.70
N GLU A 184 15.46 -12.30 20.61
CA GLU A 184 15.83 -13.39 19.70
C GLU A 184 15.71 -12.95 18.24
N TYR A 185 14.68 -12.17 17.93
CA TYR A 185 14.47 -11.62 16.59
C TYR A 185 15.59 -10.66 16.20
N ALA A 186 15.95 -9.70 17.06
CA ALA A 186 17.07 -8.79 16.83
C ALA A 186 18.38 -9.55 16.61
N ALA A 187 18.71 -10.51 17.50
CA ALA A 187 19.93 -11.31 17.39
C ALA A 187 20.03 -12.16 16.09
N LYS A 188 18.91 -12.46 15.46
CA LYS A 188 18.90 -13.20 14.18
C LYS A 188 19.20 -12.31 12.96
N TYR A 189 18.99 -11.01 13.07
CA TYR A 189 19.11 -10.06 11.95
C TYR A 189 20.18 -8.98 12.18
N SER A 190 20.86 -8.96 13.37
CA SER A 190 22.07 -8.20 13.64
C SER A 190 23.28 -9.06 13.24
#